data_9e251db165329593fd537b40adcd4270
#
_entry.id   9e251db165329593fd537b40adcd4270
#
_cell.length_a   1.000
_cell.length_b   1.000
_cell.length_c   1.000
_cell.angle_alpha   90.00
_cell.angle_beta   90.00
_cell.angle_gamma   90.00
#
_symmetry.space_group_name_H-M   'P 1'
#
loop_
_entity.id
_entity.type
_entity.pdbx_description
1 polymer ?
#
loop_
_entity_poly.entity_id
_entity_poly.type
_entity_poly.pdbx_seq_one_letter_code
_entity_poly.pdbx_strand_id
1 'polypeptide(L)'
;IRNPRKGGIEGMREQKAFHPTIMWAALLCNVPFVIYILMQIESTARLIFTALLFFVVAYSIAKLRFKERPVLDSVTSSIHFVGPLFFALVLTGWKPVYIPYVVAFFFWGIASHALGAVQDINPDRKANISSIATYFGARTTTRFAFMLYVTASTILLTQNIPSAIVGIAGLVY
;
A
#
# COMPACT_ATOMS: atom_id res chain seq x y z
N ILE A 1 9.41 4.38 -17.66
CA ILE A 1 8.27 5.00 -16.92
C ILE A 1 7.12 5.11 -17.90
N ARG A 2 5.99 4.39 -17.62
CA ARG A 2 4.83 4.39 -18.52
C ARG A 2 3.93 5.62 -18.31
N ASN A 3 3.79 6.08 -17.06
CA ASN A 3 2.96 7.24 -16.77
C ASN A 3 3.79 8.53 -16.84
N PRO A 4 3.51 9.44 -17.80
CA PRO A 4 4.27 10.66 -17.96
C PRO A 4 4.12 11.68 -16.81
N ARG A 5 3.10 11.52 -15.95
CA ARG A 5 2.93 12.33 -14.74
C ARG A 5 3.79 11.85 -13.56
N LYS A 6 4.15 10.58 -13.52
CA LYS A 6 4.89 9.96 -12.42
C LYS A 6 6.36 9.74 -12.78
N GLY A 7 6.96 10.67 -13.49
CA GLY A 7 8.40 10.67 -13.74
C GLY A 7 9.10 11.57 -12.75
N GLY A 8 9.93 11.00 -11.86
CA GLY A 8 10.78 11.72 -10.93
C GLY A 8 10.06 12.73 -10.02
N ILE A 9 10.83 13.52 -9.28
CA ILE A 9 10.30 14.61 -8.47
C ILE A 9 9.66 15.63 -9.43
N GLU A 10 8.41 16.02 -9.17
CA GLU A 10 7.66 17.00 -9.95
C GLU A 10 7.45 16.67 -11.44
N GLY A 11 7.42 15.39 -11.79
CA GLY A 11 7.13 14.94 -13.15
C GLY A 11 8.32 14.94 -14.11
N MET A 12 9.52 15.22 -13.65
CA MET A 12 10.74 15.05 -14.46
C MET A 12 11.01 13.55 -14.70
N ARG A 13 11.27 13.20 -15.94
CA ARG A 13 11.66 11.84 -16.32
C ARG A 13 13.14 11.64 -16.04
N GLU A 14 13.46 10.64 -15.21
CA GLU A 14 14.82 10.18 -15.07
C GLU A 14 15.33 9.60 -16.40
N GLN A 15 16.56 9.88 -16.72
CA GLN A 15 17.19 9.32 -17.91
C GLN A 15 17.34 7.80 -17.73
N LYS A 16 17.00 7.01 -18.75
CA LYS A 16 17.09 5.55 -18.72
C LYS A 16 18.48 5.03 -18.33
N ALA A 17 19.53 5.80 -18.61
CA ALA A 17 20.91 5.46 -18.24
C ALA A 17 21.12 5.34 -16.72
N PHE A 18 20.34 6.02 -15.89
CA PHE A 18 20.45 5.95 -14.44
C PHE A 18 19.70 4.76 -13.80
N HIS A 19 18.80 4.09 -14.55
CA HIS A 19 18.00 2.99 -13.99
C HIS A 19 18.86 1.83 -13.42
N PRO A 20 19.92 1.35 -14.10
CA PRO A 20 20.78 0.32 -13.53
C PRO A 20 21.52 0.80 -12.28
N THR A 21 22.01 2.04 -12.28
CA THR A 21 22.72 2.62 -11.13
C THR A 21 21.81 2.73 -9.93
N ILE A 22 20.58 3.23 -10.11
CA ILE A 22 19.57 3.32 -9.03
C ILE A 22 19.21 1.93 -8.51
N MET A 23 19.05 0.95 -9.40
CA MET A 23 18.75 -0.42 -9.02
C MET A 23 19.87 -1.03 -8.17
N TRP A 24 21.13 -0.90 -8.61
CA TRP A 24 22.28 -1.41 -7.87
C TRP A 24 22.46 -0.69 -6.53
N ALA A 25 22.31 0.64 -6.50
CA ALA A 25 22.34 1.39 -5.25
C ALA A 25 21.25 0.93 -4.29
N ALA A 26 20.03 0.75 -4.76
CA ALA A 26 18.93 0.24 -3.94
C ALA A 26 19.23 -1.17 -3.40
N LEU A 27 19.74 -2.09 -4.23
CA LEU A 27 20.10 -3.44 -3.79
C LEU A 27 21.22 -3.41 -2.76
N LEU A 28 22.31 -2.68 -3.02
CA LEU A 28 23.46 -2.58 -2.12
C LEU A 28 23.08 -1.95 -0.77
N CYS A 29 22.19 -0.96 -0.78
CA CYS A 29 21.74 -0.30 0.44
C CYS A 29 20.72 -1.14 1.23
N ASN A 30 19.87 -1.94 0.60
CA ASN A 30 18.78 -2.63 1.30
C ASN A 30 19.09 -4.10 1.60
N VAL A 31 19.74 -4.85 0.71
CA VAL A 31 19.94 -6.30 0.87
C VAL A 31 20.71 -6.64 2.15
N PRO A 32 21.82 -5.96 2.52
CA PRO A 32 22.53 -6.27 3.76
C PRO A 32 21.63 -6.12 5.01
N PHE A 33 20.78 -5.08 5.06
CA PHE A 33 19.85 -4.88 6.17
C PHE A 33 18.75 -5.93 6.20
N VAL A 34 18.21 -6.32 5.03
CA VAL A 34 17.22 -7.39 4.93
C VAL A 34 17.81 -8.71 5.47
N ILE A 35 19.03 -9.07 5.05
CA ILE A 35 19.71 -10.28 5.55
C ILE A 35 19.91 -10.19 7.06
N TYR A 36 20.43 -9.05 7.55
CA TYR A 36 20.65 -8.85 8.97
C TYR A 36 19.36 -9.01 9.78
N ILE A 37 18.26 -8.36 9.36
CA ILE A 37 16.96 -8.49 10.02
C ILE A 37 16.50 -9.94 10.04
N LEU A 38 16.55 -10.64 8.90
CA LEU A 38 16.13 -12.04 8.80
C LEU A 38 16.94 -12.98 9.71
N MET A 39 18.19 -12.64 10.02
CA MET A 39 19.03 -13.41 10.95
C MET A 39 18.70 -13.16 12.42
N GLN A 40 18.15 -11.97 12.77
CA GLN A 40 17.91 -11.56 14.15
C GLN A 40 16.50 -11.89 14.66
N ILE A 41 15.52 -12.03 13.77
CA ILE A 41 14.12 -12.21 14.15
C ILE A 41 13.73 -13.70 14.24
N GLU A 42 12.75 -13.98 15.08
CA GLU A 42 12.19 -15.32 15.23
C GLU A 42 11.41 -15.80 14.00
N SER A 43 11.10 -17.10 13.95
CA SER A 43 10.52 -17.76 12.76
C SER A 43 9.20 -17.16 12.30
N THR A 44 8.29 -16.81 13.21
CA THR A 44 7.00 -16.19 12.86
C THR A 44 7.19 -14.80 12.27
N ALA A 45 8.00 -13.96 12.90
CA ALA A 45 8.32 -12.63 12.40
C ALA A 45 9.07 -12.70 11.05
N ARG A 46 9.95 -13.71 10.89
CA ARG A 46 10.66 -13.96 9.63
C ARG A 46 9.71 -14.28 8.47
N LEU A 47 8.72 -15.14 8.72
CA LEU A 47 7.69 -15.46 7.72
C LEU A 47 6.91 -14.22 7.30
N ILE A 48 6.46 -13.42 8.26
CA ILE A 48 5.71 -12.18 8.01
C ILE A 48 6.56 -11.19 7.23
N PHE A 49 7.80 -10.95 7.66
CA PHE A 49 8.71 -10.03 6.99
C PHE A 49 8.99 -10.47 5.54
N THR A 50 9.20 -11.77 5.31
CA THR A 50 9.40 -12.31 3.96
C THR A 50 8.16 -12.13 3.09
N ALA A 51 6.96 -12.35 3.65
CA ALA A 51 5.70 -12.10 2.95
C ALA A 51 5.54 -10.61 2.58
N LEU A 52 5.87 -9.69 3.47
CA LEU A 52 5.85 -8.25 3.18
C LEU A 52 6.83 -7.88 2.07
N LEU A 53 8.05 -8.40 2.10
CA LEU A 53 9.03 -8.20 1.03
C LEU A 53 8.53 -8.73 -0.31
N PHE A 54 7.85 -9.89 -0.31
CA PHE A 54 7.22 -10.42 -1.51
C PHE A 54 6.20 -9.41 -2.09
N PHE A 55 5.32 -8.82 -1.29
CA PHE A 55 4.35 -7.83 -1.77
C PHE A 55 5.02 -6.56 -2.29
N VAL A 56 6.10 -6.09 -1.63
CA VAL A 56 6.89 -4.94 -2.11
C VAL A 56 7.48 -5.22 -3.51
N VAL A 57 8.06 -6.39 -3.70
CA VAL A 57 8.63 -6.79 -4.99
C VAL A 57 7.55 -7.02 -6.05
N ALA A 58 6.48 -7.77 -5.69
CA ALA A 58 5.38 -8.11 -6.59
C ALA A 58 4.62 -6.88 -7.09
N TYR A 59 4.56 -5.82 -6.29
CA TYR A 59 3.92 -4.56 -6.67
C TYR A 59 4.51 -3.96 -7.93
N SER A 60 5.84 -4.03 -8.12
CA SER A 60 6.54 -3.34 -9.21
C SER A 60 7.24 -4.25 -10.21
N ILE A 61 7.56 -5.50 -9.88
CA ILE A 61 8.32 -6.41 -10.76
C ILE A 61 7.56 -6.72 -12.05
N ALA A 62 8.24 -6.69 -13.17
CA ALA A 62 7.65 -6.72 -14.52
C ALA A 62 6.66 -7.87 -14.78
N LYS A 63 6.89 -9.06 -14.21
CA LYS A 63 6.04 -10.25 -14.43
C LYS A 63 4.77 -10.24 -13.57
N LEU A 64 4.79 -9.67 -12.36
CA LEU A 64 3.65 -9.63 -11.44
C LEU A 64 2.87 -8.31 -11.53
N ARG A 65 3.56 -7.17 -11.37
CA ARG A 65 3.03 -5.80 -11.50
C ARG A 65 1.66 -5.60 -10.86
N PHE A 66 1.53 -5.94 -9.58
CA PHE A 66 0.25 -5.84 -8.87
C PHE A 66 -0.35 -4.43 -8.91
N LYS A 67 0.51 -3.40 -9.00
CA LYS A 67 0.08 -2.00 -9.18
C LYS A 67 -0.67 -1.72 -10.51
N GLU A 68 -0.63 -2.64 -11.47
CA GLU A 68 -1.34 -2.54 -12.76
C GLU A 68 -2.47 -3.56 -12.86
N ARG A 69 -2.86 -4.19 -11.74
CA ARG A 69 -3.98 -5.15 -11.71
C ARG A 69 -5.11 -4.58 -10.88
N PRO A 70 -6.30 -4.37 -11.47
CA PRO A 70 -7.47 -3.85 -10.76
C PRO A 70 -7.73 -4.61 -9.46
N VAL A 71 -8.04 -3.90 -8.39
CA VAL A 71 -8.22 -4.37 -7.02
C VAL A 71 -6.90 -4.74 -6.33
N LEU A 72 -6.02 -5.54 -6.96
CA LEU A 72 -4.72 -5.89 -6.39
C LEU A 72 -3.82 -4.66 -6.22
N ASP A 73 -3.96 -3.64 -7.06
CA ASP A 73 -3.29 -2.35 -6.92
C ASP A 73 -3.58 -1.72 -5.55
N SER A 74 -4.85 -1.66 -5.16
CA SER A 74 -5.30 -1.05 -3.90
C SER A 74 -5.00 -1.93 -2.69
N VAL A 75 -5.25 -3.25 -2.80
CA VAL A 75 -4.96 -4.21 -1.73
C VAL A 75 -3.46 -4.25 -1.41
N THR A 76 -2.62 -4.37 -2.43
CA THR A 76 -1.16 -4.42 -2.23
C THR A 76 -0.62 -3.09 -1.72
N SER A 77 -1.16 -1.96 -2.20
CA SER A 77 -0.81 -0.65 -1.66
C SER A 77 -1.15 -0.55 -0.18
N SER A 78 -2.32 -1.03 0.25
CA SER A 78 -2.70 -1.06 1.66
C SER A 78 -1.76 -1.94 2.50
N ILE A 79 -1.30 -3.08 1.96
CA ILE A 79 -0.32 -3.94 2.65
C ILE A 79 1.00 -3.19 2.92
N HIS A 80 1.41 -2.26 2.05
CA HIS A 80 2.61 -1.44 2.28
C HIS A 80 2.47 -0.48 3.47
N PHE A 81 1.26 -0.05 3.81
CA PHE A 81 0.99 0.79 4.99
C PHE A 81 0.81 -0.05 6.25
N VAL A 82 -0.06 -1.05 6.17
CA VAL A 82 -0.46 -1.88 7.33
C VAL A 82 0.59 -2.92 7.69
N GLY A 83 1.32 -3.43 6.70
CA GLY A 83 2.31 -4.48 6.90
C GLY A 83 3.41 -4.11 7.91
N PRO A 84 4.06 -2.95 7.80
CA PRO A 84 5.04 -2.51 8.79
C PRO A 84 4.46 -2.36 10.20
N LEU A 85 3.24 -1.84 10.34
CA LEU A 85 2.54 -1.79 11.63
C LEU A 85 2.31 -3.21 12.19
N PHE A 86 1.75 -4.10 11.37
CA PHE A 86 1.49 -5.47 11.78
C PHE A 86 2.79 -6.19 12.20
N PHE A 87 3.86 -6.03 11.43
CA PHE A 87 5.17 -6.58 11.74
C PHE A 87 5.71 -6.04 13.07
N ALA A 88 5.61 -4.74 13.32
CA ALA A 88 6.03 -4.13 14.58
C ALA A 88 5.23 -4.68 15.77
N LEU A 89 3.91 -4.86 15.62
CA LEU A 89 3.06 -5.45 16.66
C LEU A 89 3.44 -6.91 16.95
N VAL A 90 3.84 -7.68 15.93
CA VAL A 90 4.34 -9.04 16.13
C VAL A 90 5.66 -9.06 16.90
N LEU A 91 6.58 -8.18 16.56
CA LEU A 91 7.89 -8.07 17.26
C LEU A 91 7.74 -7.63 18.72
N THR A 92 6.75 -6.79 19.03
CA THR A 92 6.53 -6.26 20.40
C THR A 92 5.57 -7.09 21.25
N GLY A 93 4.99 -8.13 20.68
CA GLY A 93 4.02 -9.01 21.32
C GLY A 93 2.60 -8.79 20.80
N TRP A 94 2.21 -9.62 19.83
CA TRP A 94 0.88 -9.60 19.24
C TRP A 94 -0.22 -9.89 20.28
N LYS A 95 -1.29 -9.09 20.23
CA LYS A 95 -2.49 -9.30 21.06
C LYS A 95 -3.75 -9.20 20.20
N PRO A 96 -4.78 -10.05 20.42
CA PRO A 96 -6.02 -10.00 19.64
C PRO A 96 -6.73 -8.64 19.66
N VAL A 97 -6.53 -7.85 20.71
CA VAL A 97 -7.08 -6.50 20.82
C VAL A 97 -6.62 -5.56 19.71
N TYR A 98 -5.53 -5.86 19.00
CA TYR A 98 -5.02 -5.06 17.89
C TYR A 98 -5.76 -5.33 16.57
N ILE A 99 -6.51 -6.45 16.45
CA ILE A 99 -7.20 -6.84 15.21
C ILE A 99 -8.08 -5.72 14.65
N PRO A 100 -8.99 -5.08 15.42
CA PRO A 100 -9.85 -4.03 14.87
C PRO A 100 -9.06 -2.85 14.28
N TYR A 101 -7.97 -2.45 14.91
CA TYR A 101 -7.14 -1.35 14.45
C TYR A 101 -6.40 -1.68 13.15
N VAL A 102 -5.82 -2.87 13.07
CA VAL A 102 -5.13 -3.35 11.86
C VAL A 102 -6.11 -3.48 10.70
N VAL A 103 -7.31 -4.02 10.95
CA VAL A 103 -8.37 -4.17 9.93
C VAL A 103 -8.89 -2.81 9.48
N ALA A 104 -9.16 -1.90 10.41
CA ALA A 104 -9.60 -0.54 10.06
C ALA A 104 -8.55 0.19 9.22
N PHE A 105 -7.28 0.10 9.59
CA PHE A 105 -6.19 0.71 8.84
C PHE A 105 -6.01 0.07 7.45
N PHE A 106 -6.24 -1.24 7.35
CA PHE A 106 -6.21 -1.94 6.06
C PHE A 106 -7.31 -1.44 5.11
N PHE A 107 -8.54 -1.31 5.58
CA PHE A 107 -9.65 -0.77 4.79
C PHE A 107 -9.43 0.69 4.40
N TRP A 108 -8.94 1.50 5.35
CA TRP A 108 -8.56 2.88 5.07
C TRP A 108 -7.48 2.96 3.97
N GLY A 109 -6.46 2.11 4.02
CA GLY A 109 -5.39 2.07 3.02
C GLY A 109 -5.90 1.69 1.63
N ILE A 110 -6.81 0.70 1.51
CA ILE A 110 -7.45 0.34 0.24
C ILE A 110 -8.27 1.53 -0.29
N ALA A 111 -9.09 2.16 0.58
CA ALA A 111 -9.93 3.29 0.21
C ALA A 111 -9.10 4.47 -0.30
N SER A 112 -8.04 4.81 0.44
CA SER A 112 -7.13 5.91 0.10
C SER A 112 -6.44 5.71 -1.25
N HIS A 113 -5.94 4.50 -1.51
CA HIS A 113 -5.35 4.18 -2.81
C HIS A 113 -6.38 4.21 -3.94
N ALA A 114 -7.56 3.60 -3.73
CA ALA A 114 -8.63 3.58 -4.73
C ALA A 114 -9.09 5.00 -5.09
N LEU A 115 -9.23 5.89 -4.11
CA LEU A 115 -9.59 7.29 -4.34
C LEU A 115 -8.48 8.04 -5.10
N GLY A 116 -7.21 7.82 -4.74
CA GLY A 116 -6.07 8.36 -5.47
C GLY A 116 -6.03 7.88 -6.93
N ALA A 117 -6.35 6.61 -7.19
CA ALA A 117 -6.40 6.08 -8.55
C ALA A 117 -7.47 6.75 -9.44
N VAL A 118 -8.54 7.32 -8.84
CA VAL A 118 -9.55 8.10 -9.60
C VAL A 118 -8.94 9.34 -10.22
N GLN A 119 -8.01 10.01 -9.53
CA GLN A 119 -7.32 11.20 -10.04
C GLN A 119 -6.38 10.86 -11.21
N ASP A 120 -5.90 9.62 -11.25
CA ASP A 120 -4.94 9.15 -12.25
C ASP A 120 -5.59 8.46 -13.47
N ILE A 121 -6.92 8.38 -13.59
CA ILE A 121 -7.61 7.67 -14.69
C ILE A 121 -7.12 8.11 -16.07
N ASN A 122 -7.04 9.42 -16.32
CA ASN A 122 -6.66 9.93 -17.63
C ASN A 122 -5.19 9.66 -17.99
N PRO A 123 -4.20 9.94 -17.11
CA PRO A 123 -2.81 9.60 -17.39
C PRO A 123 -2.55 8.08 -17.44
N ASP A 124 -3.26 7.29 -16.64
CA ASP A 124 -3.11 5.83 -16.64
C ASP A 124 -3.63 5.23 -17.96
N ARG A 125 -4.79 5.69 -18.45
CA ARG A 125 -5.31 5.29 -19.78
C ARG A 125 -4.34 5.62 -20.91
N LYS A 126 -3.76 6.83 -20.91
CA LYS A 126 -2.74 7.24 -21.90
C LYS A 126 -1.47 6.36 -21.83
N ALA A 127 -1.16 5.83 -20.67
CA ALA A 127 -0.01 4.98 -20.44
C ALA A 127 -0.30 3.48 -20.59
N ASN A 128 -1.54 3.08 -20.93
CA ASN A 128 -2.03 1.70 -20.95
C ASN A 128 -1.79 0.99 -19.60
N ILE A 129 -2.03 1.71 -18.49
CA ILE A 129 -1.96 1.17 -17.14
C ILE A 129 -3.39 0.82 -16.71
N SER A 130 -3.60 -0.40 -16.22
CA SER A 130 -4.85 -0.83 -15.62
C SER A 130 -4.80 -0.63 -14.12
N SER A 131 -5.81 0.01 -13.55
CA SER A 131 -5.98 0.23 -12.11
C SER A 131 -7.44 -0.02 -11.74
N ILE A 132 -7.76 -0.08 -10.46
CA ILE A 132 -9.15 -0.20 -9.99
C ILE A 132 -10.04 0.87 -10.62
N ALA A 133 -9.56 2.11 -10.71
CA ALA A 133 -10.33 3.24 -11.23
C ALA A 133 -10.43 3.24 -12.77
N THR A 134 -9.41 2.81 -13.50
CA THR A 134 -9.49 2.70 -14.96
C THR A 134 -10.43 1.58 -15.39
N TYR A 135 -10.55 0.51 -14.57
CA TYR A 135 -11.38 -0.66 -14.85
C TYR A 135 -12.85 -0.43 -14.48
N PHE A 136 -13.15 -0.01 -13.25
CA PHE A 136 -14.52 0.17 -12.75
C PHE A 136 -15.10 1.57 -13.02
N GLY A 137 -14.26 2.53 -13.40
CA GLY A 137 -14.63 3.93 -13.59
C GLY A 137 -14.68 4.73 -12.27
N ALA A 138 -14.62 6.06 -12.41
CA ALA A 138 -14.53 6.99 -11.28
C ALA A 138 -15.66 6.81 -10.26
N ARG A 139 -16.92 6.79 -10.73
CA ARG A 139 -18.11 6.73 -9.86
C ARG A 139 -18.13 5.47 -8.99
N THR A 140 -17.89 4.30 -9.57
CA THR A 140 -17.89 3.02 -8.85
C THR A 140 -16.75 2.97 -7.85
N THR A 141 -15.55 3.38 -8.27
CA THR A 141 -14.36 3.39 -7.41
C THR A 141 -14.52 4.35 -6.23
N THR A 142 -15.06 5.56 -6.45
CA THR A 142 -15.33 6.52 -5.36
C THR A 142 -16.35 5.96 -4.36
N ARG A 143 -17.44 5.32 -4.83
CA ARG A 143 -18.42 4.68 -3.94
C ARG A 143 -17.79 3.55 -3.13
N PHE A 144 -16.98 2.72 -3.78
CA PHE A 144 -16.26 1.65 -3.12
C PHE A 144 -15.30 2.20 -2.03
N ALA A 145 -14.50 3.21 -2.35
CA ALA A 145 -13.63 3.87 -1.39
C ALA A 145 -14.42 4.46 -0.21
N PHE A 146 -15.53 5.14 -0.48
CA PHE A 146 -16.41 5.68 0.57
C PHE A 146 -16.93 4.58 1.50
N MET A 147 -17.42 3.46 0.97
CA MET A 147 -17.89 2.34 1.79
C MET A 147 -16.79 1.78 2.69
N LEU A 148 -15.55 1.68 2.20
CA LEU A 148 -14.41 1.22 2.99
C LEU A 148 -14.01 2.23 4.07
N TYR A 149 -14.06 3.54 3.79
CA TYR A 149 -13.84 4.57 4.82
C TYR A 149 -14.90 4.47 5.92
N VAL A 150 -16.19 4.36 5.56
CA VAL A 150 -17.27 4.18 6.54
C VAL A 150 -17.05 2.93 7.37
N THR A 151 -16.68 1.81 6.74
CA THR A 151 -16.40 0.55 7.45
C THR A 151 -15.22 0.70 8.43
N ALA A 152 -14.12 1.29 7.99
CA ALA A 152 -12.95 1.54 8.83
C ALA A 152 -13.30 2.43 10.03
N SER A 153 -14.03 3.51 9.78
CA SER A 153 -14.51 4.43 10.82
C SER A 153 -15.44 3.75 11.81
N THR A 154 -16.40 2.96 11.33
CA THR A 154 -17.33 2.21 12.19
C THR A 154 -16.59 1.24 13.10
N ILE A 155 -15.58 0.53 12.60
CA ILE A 155 -14.74 -0.35 13.41
C ILE A 155 -14.06 0.45 14.53
N LEU A 156 -13.50 1.63 14.24
CA LEU A 156 -12.83 2.45 15.24
C LEU A 156 -13.78 3.05 16.27
N LEU A 157 -15.00 3.42 15.87
CA LEU A 157 -16.04 3.95 16.76
C LEU A 157 -16.40 2.98 17.90
N THR A 158 -16.27 1.68 17.67
CA THR A 158 -16.64 0.65 18.64
C THR A 158 -15.53 0.30 19.63
N GLN A 159 -14.33 0.89 19.52
CA GLN A 159 -13.18 0.48 20.35
C GLN A 159 -13.06 1.32 21.64
N ASN A 160 -12.72 2.58 21.52
CA ASN A 160 -12.52 3.51 22.65
C ASN A 160 -12.66 4.95 22.18
N ILE A 161 -12.73 5.90 23.12
CA ILE A 161 -12.92 7.32 22.80
C ILE A 161 -11.86 7.90 21.87
N PRO A 162 -10.53 7.72 22.09
CA PRO A 162 -9.52 8.21 21.15
C PRO A 162 -9.69 7.64 19.74
N SER A 163 -9.98 6.35 19.63
CA SER A 163 -10.21 5.69 18.32
C SER A 163 -11.49 6.19 17.66
N ALA A 164 -12.54 6.46 18.43
CA ALA A 164 -13.76 7.03 17.92
C ALA A 164 -13.55 8.44 17.32
N ILE A 165 -12.72 9.26 17.96
CA ILE A 165 -12.35 10.59 17.42
C ILE A 165 -11.65 10.43 16.06
N VAL A 166 -10.71 9.50 15.94
CA VAL A 166 -10.03 9.20 14.68
C VAL A 166 -11.01 8.68 13.62
N GLY A 167 -11.94 7.79 14.03
CA GLY A 167 -13.00 7.28 13.15
C GLY A 167 -13.90 8.38 12.61
N ILE A 168 -14.35 9.32 13.46
CA ILE A 168 -15.15 10.48 13.04
C ILE A 168 -14.36 11.37 12.08
N ALA A 169 -13.10 11.68 12.39
CA ALA A 169 -12.25 12.48 11.53
C ALA A 169 -12.08 11.83 10.13
N GLY A 170 -11.99 10.50 10.09
CA GLY A 170 -11.90 9.76 8.84
C GLY A 170 -13.16 9.78 7.95
N LEU A 171 -14.32 10.13 8.51
CA LEU A 171 -15.57 10.32 7.73
C LEU A 171 -15.66 11.70 7.08
N VAL A 172 -14.89 12.66 7.55
CA VAL A 172 -14.88 14.05 7.02
C VAL A 172 -13.85 14.21 5.89
N TYR A 173 -12.90 13.30 5.78
CA TYR A 173 -11.86 13.30 4.75
C TYR A 173 -12.38 12.80 3.40
#